data_5528e9a0e4ca91068f07e1844ee47d19
#
_entry.id   5528e9a0e4ca91068f07e1844ee47d19
#
_cell.length_a   1.000
_cell.length_b   1.000
_cell.length_c   1.000
_cell.angle_alpha   90.00
_cell.angle_beta   90.00
_cell.angle_gamma   90.00
#
_symmetry.space_group_name_H-M   'P 1'
#
loop_
_entity.id
_entity.type
_entity.pdbx_description
1 polymer ?
#
loop_
_entity_poly.entity_id
_entity_poly.type
_entity_poly.pdbx_seq_one_letter_code
_entity_poly.pdbx_strand_id
1 'polypeptide(L)'
;MTKTSEIAHLFRTLKAPAAARATPKLAERARSEDWSHERFLEAVLSAEVASRESHGGESRIKAARFPARKTLEEFDFTFQRSVRRTVVEHLGQLDFLHSRENVVMLGPPGTGKTHLAIALGIRACLAGQRVSFATATEWVAKLGEAKRHGGLEAELRRLSFVPLIVVDEVGYIPFDPEAANLMFSLVSARYERASMIVTSNKPFSGWGEIFGDEVTATAMIDRLVHHAEILSLKGDSYRLRDKDLGSPPPVDIG
;
A
#
# COMPACT_ATOMS: atom_id res chain seq x y z
N MET A 1 8.83 -34.54 36.71
CA MET A 1 8.70 -33.41 35.74
C MET A 1 7.22 -33.09 35.61
N THR A 2 6.82 -31.90 35.99
CA THR A 2 5.39 -31.51 36.02
C THR A 2 4.84 -31.37 34.58
N LYS A 3 3.59 -31.84 34.35
CA LYS A 3 2.89 -31.77 33.05
C LYS A 3 2.96 -30.38 32.40
N THR A 4 3.04 -29.32 33.17
CA THR A 4 3.19 -27.94 32.70
C THR A 4 4.54 -27.71 31.98
N SER A 5 5.60 -28.42 32.33
CA SER A 5 6.92 -28.32 31.69
C SER A 5 6.92 -28.94 30.29
N GLU A 6 6.15 -30.02 30.10
CA GLU A 6 6.07 -30.74 28.83
C GLU A 6 5.27 -29.94 27.78
N ILE A 7 4.11 -29.38 28.16
CA ILE A 7 3.32 -28.49 27.27
C ILE A 7 4.14 -27.28 26.84
N ALA A 8 4.87 -26.64 27.74
CA ALA A 8 5.74 -25.52 27.43
C ALA A 8 6.88 -25.90 26.45
N HIS A 9 7.41 -27.12 26.57
CA HIS A 9 8.40 -27.66 25.64
C HIS A 9 7.78 -27.86 24.24
N LEU A 10 6.60 -28.46 24.15
CA LEU A 10 5.88 -28.68 22.88
C LEU A 10 5.59 -27.36 22.17
N PHE A 11 5.09 -26.34 22.87
CA PHE A 11 4.89 -25.02 22.29
C PHE A 11 6.19 -24.39 21.76
N ARG A 12 7.30 -24.56 22.43
CA ARG A 12 8.62 -24.09 21.94
C ARG A 12 9.03 -24.81 20.67
N THR A 13 8.87 -26.15 20.63
CA THR A 13 9.18 -26.97 19.44
C THR A 13 8.32 -26.58 18.25
N LEU A 14 7.02 -26.34 18.48
CA LEU A 14 6.07 -25.86 17.46
C LEU A 14 6.26 -24.37 17.10
N LYS A 15 7.17 -23.66 17.79
CA LYS A 15 7.34 -22.20 17.64
C LYS A 15 6.03 -21.43 17.82
N ALA A 16 5.23 -21.81 18.84
CA ALA A 16 3.91 -21.26 19.14
C ALA A 16 3.90 -20.45 20.47
N PRO A 17 4.61 -19.30 20.55
CA PRO A 17 4.77 -18.54 21.79
C PRO A 17 3.49 -17.86 22.25
N ALA A 18 2.58 -17.49 21.33
CA ALA A 18 1.32 -16.85 21.69
C ALA A 18 0.35 -17.86 22.30
N ALA A 19 0.24 -19.04 21.71
CA ALA A 19 -0.50 -20.16 22.28
C ALA A 19 0.01 -20.51 23.69
N ALA A 20 1.34 -20.59 23.88
CA ALA A 20 1.95 -20.83 25.18
C ALA A 20 1.54 -19.81 26.24
N ARG A 21 1.53 -18.52 25.89
CA ARG A 21 1.12 -17.43 26.79
C ARG A 21 -0.39 -17.44 27.08
N ALA A 22 -1.22 -17.76 26.08
CA ALA A 22 -2.67 -17.74 26.22
C ALA A 22 -3.22 -18.96 27.00
N THR A 23 -2.56 -20.12 26.89
CA THR A 23 -3.03 -21.41 27.44
C THR A 23 -3.45 -21.37 28.91
N PRO A 24 -2.67 -20.78 29.86
CA PRO A 24 -3.07 -20.79 31.28
C PRO A 24 -4.41 -20.08 31.49
N LYS A 25 -4.58 -18.88 30.95
CA LYS A 25 -5.82 -18.08 31.06
C LYS A 25 -7.01 -18.75 30.37
N LEU A 26 -6.77 -19.31 29.20
CA LEU A 26 -7.83 -20.03 28.46
C LEU A 26 -8.24 -21.32 29.18
N ALA A 27 -7.31 -22.02 29.85
CA ALA A 27 -7.62 -23.21 30.63
C ALA A 27 -8.44 -22.91 31.90
N GLU A 28 -8.22 -21.76 32.55
CA GLU A 28 -9.06 -21.32 33.66
C GLU A 28 -10.47 -20.99 33.19
N ARG A 29 -10.57 -20.27 32.06
CA ARG A 29 -11.84 -19.90 31.47
C ARG A 29 -12.61 -21.14 30.99
N ALA A 30 -11.94 -22.08 30.36
CA ALA A 30 -12.55 -23.33 29.90
C ALA A 30 -13.16 -24.14 31.06
N ARG A 31 -12.50 -24.14 32.24
CA ARG A 31 -13.03 -24.79 33.43
C ARG A 31 -14.23 -24.06 34.03
N SER A 32 -14.20 -22.74 34.05
CA SER A 32 -15.29 -21.92 34.62
C SER A 32 -16.52 -21.86 33.74
N GLU A 33 -16.38 -21.99 32.41
CA GLU A 33 -17.45 -21.93 31.42
C GLU A 33 -17.82 -23.31 30.83
N ASP A 34 -17.27 -24.39 31.37
CA ASP A 34 -17.50 -25.79 30.97
C ASP A 34 -17.34 -26.00 29.44
N TRP A 35 -16.21 -25.56 28.93
CA TRP A 35 -15.90 -25.69 27.49
C TRP A 35 -15.59 -27.14 27.13
N SER A 36 -15.98 -27.56 25.89
CA SER A 36 -15.50 -28.81 25.32
C SER A 36 -13.96 -28.74 25.08
N HIS A 37 -13.33 -29.90 24.98
CA HIS A 37 -11.90 -29.98 24.68
C HIS A 37 -11.56 -29.35 23.32
N GLU A 38 -12.43 -29.52 22.33
CA GLU A 38 -12.29 -28.96 21.00
C GLU A 38 -12.34 -27.43 21.05
N ARG A 39 -13.31 -26.85 21.77
CA ARG A 39 -13.44 -25.40 21.94
C ARG A 39 -12.20 -24.81 22.62
N PHE A 40 -11.67 -25.47 23.64
CA PHE A 40 -10.43 -25.05 24.28
C PHE A 40 -9.24 -25.10 23.32
N LEU A 41 -9.08 -26.20 22.57
CA LEU A 41 -8.00 -26.33 21.59
C LEU A 41 -8.11 -25.28 20.47
N GLU A 42 -9.32 -25.06 19.96
CA GLU A 42 -9.59 -24.00 18.96
C GLU A 42 -9.17 -22.63 19.48
N ALA A 43 -9.54 -22.26 20.72
CA ALA A 43 -9.17 -20.99 21.31
C ALA A 43 -7.65 -20.82 21.47
N VAL A 44 -6.93 -21.88 21.84
CA VAL A 44 -5.46 -21.87 21.96
C VAL A 44 -4.79 -21.70 20.59
N LEU A 45 -5.26 -22.44 19.57
CA LEU A 45 -4.72 -22.37 18.22
C LEU A 45 -5.04 -21.00 17.58
N SER A 46 -6.27 -20.51 17.78
CA SER A 46 -6.68 -19.18 17.29
C SER A 46 -5.82 -18.06 17.86
N ALA A 47 -5.41 -18.13 19.11
CA ALA A 47 -4.50 -17.16 19.72
C ALA A 47 -3.12 -17.12 19.03
N GLU A 48 -2.61 -18.28 18.60
CA GLU A 48 -1.35 -18.33 17.85
C GLU A 48 -1.51 -17.81 16.43
N VAL A 49 -2.57 -18.24 15.74
CA VAL A 49 -2.88 -17.79 14.37
C VAL A 49 -3.02 -16.27 14.31
N ALA A 50 -3.86 -15.69 15.18
CA ALA A 50 -4.05 -14.24 15.25
C ALA A 50 -2.74 -13.49 15.55
N SER A 51 -1.90 -14.04 16.43
CA SER A 51 -0.59 -13.45 16.73
C SER A 51 0.35 -13.49 15.53
N ARG A 52 0.39 -14.59 14.78
CA ARG A 52 1.22 -14.73 13.57
C ARG A 52 0.75 -13.80 12.45
N GLU A 53 -0.54 -13.71 12.25
CA GLU A 53 -1.13 -12.80 11.26
C GLU A 53 -0.78 -11.35 11.59
N SER A 54 -0.95 -10.93 12.84
CA SER A 54 -0.63 -9.59 13.30
C SER A 54 0.86 -9.26 13.13
N HIS A 55 1.76 -10.13 13.64
CA HIS A 55 3.20 -9.92 13.49
C HIS A 55 3.65 -9.99 12.03
N GLY A 56 3.07 -10.87 11.24
CA GLY A 56 3.31 -10.95 9.81
C GLY A 56 2.86 -9.68 9.08
N GLY A 57 1.72 -9.13 9.46
CA GLY A 57 1.19 -7.85 8.95
C GLY A 57 2.16 -6.70 9.23
N GLU A 58 2.56 -6.51 10.49
CA GLU A 58 3.49 -5.45 10.88
C GLU A 58 4.87 -5.60 10.20
N SER A 59 5.37 -6.81 10.08
CA SER A 59 6.63 -7.08 9.36
C SER A 59 6.53 -6.69 7.88
N ARG A 60 5.40 -6.99 7.21
CA ARG A 60 5.15 -6.59 5.83
C ARG A 60 4.99 -5.07 5.68
N ILE A 61 4.30 -4.40 6.61
CA ILE A 61 4.18 -2.94 6.65
C ILE A 61 5.56 -2.30 6.74
N LYS A 62 6.41 -2.79 7.65
CA LYS A 62 7.79 -2.29 7.77
C LYS A 62 8.61 -2.53 6.50
N ALA A 63 8.48 -3.70 5.88
CA ALA A 63 9.19 -4.05 4.65
C ALA A 63 8.71 -3.24 3.44
N ALA A 64 7.45 -2.80 3.42
CA ALA A 64 6.88 -1.98 2.36
C ALA A 64 7.47 -0.56 2.28
N ARG A 65 8.05 -0.05 3.39
CA ARG A 65 8.70 1.27 3.48
C ARG A 65 7.75 2.46 3.25
N PHE A 66 6.54 2.38 3.78
CA PHE A 66 5.64 3.53 3.75
C PHE A 66 6.25 4.72 4.51
N PRO A 67 6.13 5.96 3.99
CA PRO A 67 6.69 7.17 4.64
C PRO A 67 5.94 7.54 5.94
N ALA A 68 4.71 7.07 6.09
CA ALA A 68 3.87 7.27 7.27
C ALA A 68 2.87 6.13 7.41
N ARG A 69 2.33 5.94 8.60
CA ARG A 69 1.17 5.05 8.80
C ARG A 69 -0.10 5.84 8.57
N LYS A 70 -0.95 5.37 7.66
CA LYS A 70 -2.26 5.93 7.33
C LYS A 70 -3.27 4.82 7.18
N THR A 71 -4.51 5.05 7.64
CA THR A 71 -5.60 4.09 7.52
C THR A 71 -6.77 4.66 6.72
N LEU A 72 -7.67 3.80 6.24
CA LEU A 72 -8.88 4.25 5.54
C LEU A 72 -9.85 4.93 6.51
N GLU A 73 -9.83 4.52 7.76
CA GLU A 73 -10.67 5.05 8.84
C GLU A 73 -10.30 6.50 9.21
N GLU A 74 -9.01 6.86 9.05
CA GLU A 74 -8.50 8.22 9.27
C GLU A 74 -8.74 9.17 8.09
N PHE A 75 -9.27 8.67 6.96
CA PHE A 75 -9.52 9.51 5.80
C PHE A 75 -10.79 10.33 5.96
N ASP A 76 -10.65 11.65 5.85
CA ASP A 76 -11.77 12.59 6.01
C ASP A 76 -12.59 12.75 4.72
N PHE A 77 -13.59 11.90 4.54
CA PHE A 77 -14.53 11.97 3.42
C PHE A 77 -15.46 13.19 3.47
N THR A 78 -15.58 13.86 4.62
CA THR A 78 -16.41 15.07 4.73
C THR A 78 -15.72 16.28 4.14
N PHE A 79 -14.39 16.32 4.23
CA PHE A 79 -13.56 17.29 3.54
C PHE A 79 -13.37 16.92 2.07
N GLN A 80 -12.98 15.67 1.79
CA GLN A 80 -12.71 15.20 0.42
C GLN A 80 -13.96 14.57 -0.19
N ARG A 81 -14.86 15.41 -0.66
CA ARG A 81 -16.17 14.99 -1.21
C ARG A 81 -16.12 14.47 -2.65
N SER A 82 -15.02 14.69 -3.38
CA SER A 82 -14.90 14.24 -4.78
C SER A 82 -14.70 12.72 -4.89
N VAL A 83 -14.32 12.06 -3.80
CA VAL A 83 -14.13 10.61 -3.74
C VAL A 83 -15.29 9.98 -2.96
N ARG A 84 -15.98 9.06 -3.60
CA ARG A 84 -17.07 8.32 -2.95
C ARG A 84 -16.52 7.29 -1.98
N ARG A 85 -16.98 7.38 -0.73
CA ARG A 85 -16.58 6.47 0.34
C ARG A 85 -16.78 4.99 -0.05
N THR A 86 -17.90 4.67 -0.70
CA THR A 86 -18.23 3.31 -1.14
C THR A 86 -17.20 2.74 -2.13
N VAL A 87 -16.62 3.57 -3.01
CA VAL A 87 -15.57 3.14 -3.93
C VAL A 87 -14.28 2.81 -3.17
N VAL A 88 -13.90 3.64 -2.20
CA VAL A 88 -12.71 3.39 -1.38
C VAL A 88 -12.89 2.18 -0.48
N GLU A 89 -14.08 1.97 0.08
CA GLU A 89 -14.43 0.78 0.86
C GLU A 89 -14.36 -0.49 -0.01
N HIS A 90 -14.84 -0.42 -1.25
CA HIS A 90 -14.72 -1.53 -2.21
C HIS A 90 -13.25 -1.85 -2.53
N LEU A 91 -12.43 -0.84 -2.84
CA LEU A 91 -10.98 -1.03 -3.01
C LEU A 91 -10.33 -1.62 -1.76
N GLY A 92 -10.85 -1.26 -0.58
CA GLY A 92 -10.41 -1.81 0.69
C GLY A 92 -10.70 -3.31 0.87
N GLN A 93 -11.54 -3.93 0.06
CA GLN A 93 -11.75 -5.38 0.01
C GLN A 93 -10.59 -6.09 -0.71
N LEU A 94 -9.78 -5.33 -1.49
CA LEU A 94 -8.57 -5.80 -2.16
C LEU A 94 -8.81 -6.75 -3.33
N ASP A 95 -10.02 -6.81 -3.86
CA ASP A 95 -10.36 -7.68 -5.00
C ASP A 95 -9.55 -7.34 -6.24
N PHE A 96 -9.21 -6.04 -6.42
CA PHE A 96 -8.33 -5.56 -7.49
C PHE A 96 -6.95 -6.24 -7.52
N LEU A 97 -6.46 -6.77 -6.38
CA LEU A 97 -5.20 -7.53 -6.34
C LEU A 97 -5.36 -8.92 -6.97
N HIS A 98 -6.51 -9.55 -6.78
CA HIS A 98 -6.80 -10.85 -7.38
C HIS A 98 -7.05 -10.73 -8.87
N SER A 99 -7.76 -9.69 -9.28
CA SER A 99 -8.03 -9.36 -10.69
C SER A 99 -6.83 -8.75 -11.41
N ARG A 100 -5.75 -8.43 -10.67
CA ARG A 100 -4.54 -7.76 -11.20
C ARG A 100 -4.84 -6.40 -11.82
N GLU A 101 -5.84 -5.71 -11.31
CA GLU A 101 -6.23 -4.38 -11.71
C GLU A 101 -5.38 -3.33 -11.01
N ASN A 102 -5.24 -2.18 -11.66
CA ASN A 102 -4.53 -1.04 -11.12
C ASN A 102 -5.48 -0.07 -10.40
N VAL A 103 -4.92 0.79 -9.56
CA VAL A 103 -5.64 1.93 -8.99
C VAL A 103 -4.86 3.19 -9.34
N VAL A 104 -5.48 4.12 -10.05
CA VAL A 104 -4.84 5.37 -10.44
C VAL A 104 -5.55 6.54 -9.77
N MET A 105 -4.82 7.32 -9.00
CA MET A 105 -5.33 8.46 -8.26
C MET A 105 -4.77 9.76 -8.82
N LEU A 106 -5.62 10.58 -9.42
CA LEU A 106 -5.26 11.84 -10.06
C LEU A 106 -5.84 13.02 -9.28
N GLY A 107 -5.11 14.13 -9.21
CA GLY A 107 -5.64 15.36 -8.62
C GLY A 107 -4.60 16.25 -7.96
N PRO A 108 -4.97 17.47 -7.54
CA PRO A 108 -4.03 18.46 -6.97
C PRO A 108 -3.28 17.95 -5.74
N PRO A 109 -2.14 18.56 -5.39
CA PRO A 109 -1.43 18.27 -4.17
C PRO A 109 -2.30 18.45 -2.92
N GLY A 110 -2.10 17.61 -1.91
CA GLY A 110 -2.80 17.73 -0.63
C GLY A 110 -4.23 17.16 -0.60
N THR A 111 -4.77 16.64 -1.69
CA THR A 111 -6.14 16.08 -1.77
C THR A 111 -6.29 14.67 -1.16
N GLY A 112 -5.22 14.05 -0.64
CA GLY A 112 -5.30 12.77 0.05
C GLY A 112 -4.94 11.53 -0.78
N LYS A 113 -4.42 11.67 -2.02
CA LYS A 113 -4.00 10.55 -2.88
C LYS A 113 -3.02 9.60 -2.19
N THR A 114 -1.90 10.16 -1.71
CA THR A 114 -0.87 9.40 -0.98
C THR A 114 -1.43 8.75 0.29
N HIS A 115 -2.36 9.42 1.01
CA HIS A 115 -3.03 8.84 2.17
C HIS A 115 -3.78 7.56 1.78
N LEU A 116 -4.62 7.62 0.75
CA LEU A 116 -5.38 6.46 0.27
C LEU A 116 -4.47 5.36 -0.25
N ALA A 117 -3.41 5.71 -1.00
CA ALA A 117 -2.45 4.74 -1.51
C ALA A 117 -1.73 3.98 -0.38
N ILE A 118 -1.29 4.69 0.66
CA ILE A 118 -0.67 4.08 1.85
C ILE A 118 -1.69 3.22 2.60
N ALA A 119 -2.91 3.73 2.81
CA ALA A 119 -3.94 3.02 3.56
C ALA A 119 -4.35 1.69 2.89
N LEU A 120 -4.54 1.68 1.58
CA LEU A 120 -4.77 0.47 0.80
C LEU A 120 -3.57 -0.47 0.85
N GLY A 121 -2.36 0.05 0.74
CA GLY A 121 -1.12 -0.72 0.87
C GLY A 121 -0.97 -1.38 2.25
N ILE A 122 -1.26 -0.66 3.33
CA ILE A 122 -1.25 -1.21 4.70
C ILE A 122 -2.31 -2.30 4.84
N ARG A 123 -3.52 -2.07 4.31
CA ARG A 123 -4.58 -3.07 4.33
C ARG A 123 -4.19 -4.35 3.59
N ALA A 124 -3.50 -4.20 2.45
CA ALA A 124 -2.93 -5.34 1.72
C ALA A 124 -1.87 -6.09 2.55
N CYS A 125 -0.98 -5.39 3.25
CA CYS A 125 0.00 -6.00 4.16
C CYS A 125 -0.66 -6.80 5.28
N LEU A 126 -1.70 -6.26 5.89
CA LEU A 126 -2.47 -6.93 6.94
C LEU A 126 -3.21 -8.16 6.39
N ALA A 127 -3.69 -8.11 5.14
CA ALA A 127 -4.29 -9.25 4.43
C ALA A 127 -3.25 -10.26 3.89
N GLY A 128 -1.98 -10.16 4.31
CA GLY A 128 -0.95 -11.14 3.96
C GLY A 128 -0.18 -10.84 2.68
N GLN A 129 -0.49 -9.78 1.94
CA GLN A 129 0.16 -9.44 0.69
C GLN A 129 1.47 -8.71 0.90
N ARG A 130 2.46 -8.96 0.03
CA ARG A 130 3.69 -8.17 -0.02
C ARG A 130 3.42 -6.89 -0.79
N VAL A 131 3.85 -5.76 -0.22
CA VAL A 131 3.73 -4.44 -0.84
C VAL A 131 5.11 -3.80 -0.93
N SER A 132 5.36 -3.02 -1.95
CA SER A 132 6.54 -2.16 -2.05
C SER A 132 6.10 -0.75 -2.42
N PHE A 133 6.45 0.21 -1.59
CA PHE A 133 6.13 1.62 -1.77
C PHE A 133 7.40 2.39 -2.13
N ALA A 134 7.31 3.27 -3.10
CA ALA A 134 8.29 4.34 -3.33
C ALA A 134 7.66 5.45 -4.18
N THR A 135 8.25 6.63 -4.14
CA THR A 135 7.94 7.70 -5.10
C THR A 135 8.41 7.31 -6.51
N ALA A 136 7.87 7.97 -7.52
CA ALA A 136 8.27 7.72 -8.91
C ALA A 136 9.79 7.95 -9.12
N THR A 137 10.33 9.00 -8.49
CA THR A 137 11.78 9.31 -8.53
C THR A 137 12.63 8.25 -7.84
N GLU A 138 12.18 7.71 -6.70
CA GLU A 138 12.88 6.63 -6.01
C GLU A 138 12.83 5.32 -6.81
N TRP A 139 11.73 5.03 -7.51
CA TRP A 139 11.65 3.89 -8.41
C TRP A 139 12.65 4.01 -9.56
N VAL A 140 12.74 5.20 -10.20
CA VAL A 140 13.72 5.49 -11.25
C VAL A 140 15.15 5.31 -10.72
N ALA A 141 15.46 5.89 -9.57
CA ALA A 141 16.78 5.78 -8.97
C ALA A 141 17.18 4.32 -8.73
N LYS A 142 16.28 3.52 -8.17
CA LYS A 142 16.49 2.09 -7.90
C LYS A 142 16.68 1.26 -9.17
N LEU A 143 15.87 1.50 -10.20
CA LEU A 143 16.00 0.80 -11.47
C LEU A 143 17.25 1.23 -12.23
N GLY A 144 17.60 2.53 -12.17
CA GLY A 144 18.86 3.04 -12.74
C GLY A 144 20.10 2.44 -12.08
N GLU A 145 20.07 2.25 -10.75
CA GLU A 145 21.13 1.54 -10.03
C GLU A 145 21.22 0.08 -10.50
N ALA A 146 20.10 -0.65 -10.57
CA ALA A 146 20.07 -2.01 -11.09
C ALA A 146 20.59 -2.09 -12.53
N LYS A 147 20.27 -1.12 -13.40
CA LYS A 147 20.76 -1.02 -14.77
C LYS A 147 22.27 -0.85 -14.82
N ARG A 148 22.82 0.06 -14.01
CA ARG A 148 24.29 0.29 -13.94
C ARG A 148 25.06 -0.95 -13.53
N HIS A 149 24.46 -1.83 -12.72
CA HIS A 149 25.07 -3.09 -12.29
C HIS A 149 24.70 -4.29 -13.18
N GLY A 150 24.06 -4.06 -14.32
CA GLY A 150 23.65 -5.14 -15.25
C GLY A 150 22.51 -6.03 -14.75
N GLY A 151 21.82 -5.63 -13.66
CA GLY A 151 20.78 -6.40 -12.98
C GLY A 151 19.34 -5.94 -13.24
N LEU A 152 19.10 -5.05 -14.21
CA LEU A 152 17.77 -4.46 -14.44
C LEU A 152 16.68 -5.52 -14.70
N GLU A 153 16.96 -6.49 -15.57
CA GLU A 153 15.99 -7.55 -15.89
C GLU A 153 15.63 -8.40 -14.67
N ALA A 154 16.63 -8.74 -13.86
CA ALA A 154 16.42 -9.51 -12.63
C ALA A 154 15.56 -8.71 -11.62
N GLU A 155 15.80 -7.40 -11.49
CA GLU A 155 15.02 -6.54 -10.62
C GLU A 155 13.58 -6.35 -11.13
N LEU A 156 13.38 -6.12 -12.42
CA LEU A 156 12.04 -6.06 -13.03
C LEU A 156 11.28 -7.38 -12.84
N ARG A 157 11.94 -8.51 -13.05
CA ARG A 157 11.36 -9.82 -12.78
C ARG A 157 10.99 -9.98 -11.30
N ARG A 158 11.88 -9.62 -10.38
CA ARG A 158 11.58 -9.65 -8.94
C ARG A 158 10.36 -8.81 -8.58
N LEU A 159 10.29 -7.60 -9.14
CA LEU A 159 9.16 -6.69 -8.92
C LEU A 159 7.86 -7.21 -9.52
N SER A 160 7.88 -7.93 -10.64
CA SER A 160 6.66 -8.52 -11.24
C SER A 160 6.00 -9.60 -10.36
N PHE A 161 6.72 -10.15 -9.37
CA PHE A 161 6.20 -11.09 -8.37
C PHE A 161 5.76 -10.44 -7.05
N VAL A 162 5.88 -9.12 -6.91
CA VAL A 162 5.33 -8.39 -5.75
C VAL A 162 3.86 -8.10 -6.03
N PRO A 163 2.90 -8.62 -5.24
CA PRO A 163 1.47 -8.47 -5.54
C PRO A 163 1.03 -7.03 -5.74
N LEU A 164 1.57 -6.10 -4.96
CA LEU A 164 1.25 -4.67 -5.07
C LEU A 164 2.51 -3.82 -5.01
N ILE A 165 2.69 -2.94 -5.99
CA ILE A 165 3.61 -1.81 -5.84
C ILE A 165 2.83 -0.49 -5.82
N VAL A 166 3.35 0.47 -5.06
CA VAL A 166 2.84 1.83 -5.05
C VAL A 166 3.88 2.73 -5.68
N VAL A 167 3.47 3.48 -6.69
CA VAL A 167 4.25 4.53 -7.36
C VAL A 167 3.63 5.86 -7.01
N ASP A 168 4.19 6.53 -6.02
CA ASP A 168 3.65 7.80 -5.54
C ASP A 168 4.30 8.99 -6.26
N GLU A 169 3.58 10.10 -6.36
CA GLU A 169 4.08 11.38 -6.86
C GLU A 169 4.57 11.39 -8.32
N VAL A 170 3.90 10.66 -9.23
CA VAL A 170 4.16 10.79 -10.67
C VAL A 170 3.82 12.21 -11.13
N GLY A 171 4.78 12.88 -11.78
CA GLY A 171 4.60 14.21 -12.37
C GLY A 171 5.00 15.40 -11.51
N TYR A 172 5.58 15.19 -10.33
CA TYR A 172 6.20 16.29 -9.58
C TYR A 172 7.45 16.83 -10.26
N ILE A 173 8.23 15.97 -10.88
CA ILE A 173 9.42 16.32 -11.62
C ILE A 173 9.31 15.62 -13.00
N PRO A 174 9.54 16.34 -14.11
CA PRO A 174 9.64 15.72 -15.42
C PRO A 174 10.81 14.72 -15.46
N PHE A 175 10.62 13.62 -16.17
CA PHE A 175 11.64 12.60 -16.36
C PHE A 175 12.49 12.93 -17.60
N ASP A 176 13.78 12.66 -17.51
CA ASP A 176 14.61 12.55 -18.69
C ASP A 176 14.27 11.25 -19.49
N PRO A 177 14.74 11.09 -20.72
CA PRO A 177 14.42 9.93 -21.54
C PRO A 177 14.83 8.59 -20.91
N GLU A 178 15.90 8.55 -20.12
CA GLU A 178 16.32 7.33 -19.43
C GLU A 178 15.36 6.97 -18.30
N ALA A 179 15.00 7.92 -17.49
CA ALA A 179 14.03 7.77 -16.41
C ALA A 179 12.65 7.34 -16.93
N ALA A 180 12.19 7.95 -18.03
CA ALA A 180 10.95 7.58 -18.70
C ALA A 180 10.97 6.12 -19.18
N ASN A 181 12.06 5.67 -19.81
CA ASN A 181 12.24 4.29 -20.24
C ASN A 181 12.26 3.30 -19.08
N LEU A 182 12.87 3.65 -17.95
CA LEU A 182 12.88 2.80 -16.75
C LEU A 182 11.47 2.68 -16.15
N MET A 183 10.70 3.76 -16.07
CA MET A 183 9.31 3.73 -15.63
C MET A 183 8.43 2.93 -16.57
N PHE A 184 8.57 3.10 -17.88
CA PHE A 184 7.88 2.31 -18.89
C PHE A 184 8.21 0.80 -18.75
N SER A 185 9.47 0.46 -18.51
CA SER A 185 9.91 -0.93 -18.28
C SER A 185 9.26 -1.52 -17.03
N LEU A 186 9.14 -0.73 -15.95
CA LEU A 186 8.46 -1.15 -14.73
C LEU A 186 6.97 -1.44 -14.97
N VAL A 187 6.26 -0.50 -15.59
CA VAL A 187 4.83 -0.67 -15.91
C VAL A 187 4.62 -1.88 -16.81
N SER A 188 5.44 -2.01 -17.87
CA SER A 188 5.35 -3.12 -18.83
C SER A 188 5.64 -4.47 -18.19
N ALA A 189 6.61 -4.56 -17.27
CA ALA A 189 6.92 -5.80 -16.57
C ALA A 189 5.81 -6.27 -15.65
N ARG A 190 4.92 -5.36 -15.24
CA ARG A 190 3.80 -5.62 -14.34
C ARG A 190 2.45 -5.76 -15.04
N TYR A 191 2.35 -5.28 -16.28
CA TYR A 191 1.13 -5.33 -17.06
C TYR A 191 0.52 -6.74 -17.05
N GLU A 192 -0.75 -6.87 -16.65
CA GLU A 192 -1.53 -8.12 -16.50
C GLU A 192 -0.94 -9.16 -15.52
N ARG A 193 0.11 -8.83 -14.79
CA ARG A 193 0.78 -9.76 -13.86
C ARG A 193 0.54 -9.43 -12.40
N ALA A 194 0.55 -8.16 -12.04
CA ALA A 194 0.38 -7.72 -10.67
C ALA A 194 -0.04 -6.25 -10.61
N SER A 195 -0.79 -5.90 -9.57
CA SER A 195 -1.41 -4.59 -9.42
C SER A 195 -0.44 -3.47 -9.06
N MET A 196 -0.80 -2.27 -9.49
CA MET A 196 -0.12 -1.03 -9.14
C MET A 196 -1.12 -0.04 -8.55
N ILE A 197 -0.70 0.72 -7.54
CA ILE A 197 -1.36 1.97 -7.17
C ILE A 197 -0.44 3.09 -7.64
N VAL A 198 -0.99 3.99 -8.48
CA VAL A 198 -0.24 5.14 -9.01
C VAL A 198 -0.92 6.41 -8.57
N THR A 199 -0.18 7.36 -8.02
CA THR A 199 -0.68 8.69 -7.72
C THR A 199 -0.02 9.74 -8.61
N SER A 200 -0.79 10.70 -9.10
CA SER A 200 -0.26 11.81 -9.88
C SER A 200 -0.95 13.13 -9.53
N ASN A 201 -0.18 14.20 -9.55
CA ASN A 201 -0.71 15.55 -9.41
C ASN A 201 -1.19 16.14 -10.76
N LYS A 202 -0.88 15.50 -11.88
CA LYS A 202 -1.31 15.87 -13.22
C LYS A 202 -2.36 14.90 -13.76
N PRO A 203 -3.34 15.39 -14.56
CA PRO A 203 -4.22 14.52 -15.34
C PRO A 203 -3.41 13.80 -16.44
N PHE A 204 -3.96 12.74 -17.00
CA PHE A 204 -3.31 11.99 -18.08
C PHE A 204 -2.91 12.86 -19.28
N SER A 205 -3.69 13.89 -19.60
CA SER A 205 -3.36 14.85 -20.67
C SER A 205 -2.05 15.61 -20.43
N GLY A 206 -1.55 15.67 -19.21
CA GLY A 206 -0.27 16.29 -18.88
C GLY A 206 0.89 15.30 -18.79
N TRP A 207 0.70 14.01 -19.10
CA TRP A 207 1.74 13.00 -18.94
C TRP A 207 2.79 13.05 -20.06
N GLY A 208 2.46 13.56 -21.24
CA GLY A 208 3.46 13.86 -22.29
C GLY A 208 4.58 14.76 -21.75
N GLU A 209 4.24 15.80 -20.99
CA GLU A 209 5.24 16.68 -20.35
C GLU A 209 6.06 15.96 -19.27
N ILE A 210 5.46 14.98 -18.58
CA ILE A 210 6.19 14.23 -17.52
C ILE A 210 7.21 13.30 -18.13
N PHE A 211 6.86 12.60 -19.20
CA PHE A 211 7.69 11.56 -19.81
C PHE A 211 8.49 12.08 -21.00
N GLY A 212 8.36 13.37 -21.35
CA GLY A 212 9.11 14.03 -22.41
C GLY A 212 8.74 13.58 -23.83
N ASP A 213 7.79 12.66 -23.95
CA ASP A 213 7.31 12.10 -25.23
C ASP A 213 5.86 11.60 -25.10
N GLU A 214 5.00 12.09 -26.01
CA GLU A 214 3.58 11.74 -26.06
C GLU A 214 3.35 10.25 -26.38
N VAL A 215 4.21 9.62 -27.18
CA VAL A 215 4.07 8.22 -27.57
C VAL A 215 4.33 7.31 -26.37
N THR A 216 5.40 7.58 -25.64
CA THR A 216 5.75 6.86 -24.40
C THR A 216 4.68 7.06 -23.34
N ALA A 217 4.21 8.29 -23.15
CA ALA A 217 3.14 8.60 -22.21
C ALA A 217 1.85 7.85 -22.57
N THR A 218 1.43 7.89 -23.82
CA THR A 218 0.23 7.20 -24.30
C THR A 218 0.32 5.69 -24.09
N ALA A 219 1.45 5.08 -24.44
CA ALA A 219 1.66 3.65 -24.27
C ALA A 219 1.71 3.22 -22.80
N MET A 220 2.16 4.10 -21.91
CA MET A 220 2.16 3.87 -20.46
C MET A 220 0.76 4.00 -19.88
N ILE A 221 0.02 5.04 -20.27
CA ILE A 221 -1.37 5.25 -19.87
C ILE A 221 -2.21 4.05 -20.30
N ASP A 222 -2.11 3.62 -21.55
CA ASP A 222 -2.85 2.47 -22.06
C ASP A 222 -2.68 1.23 -21.17
N ARG A 223 -1.44 0.89 -20.79
CA ARG A 223 -1.16 -0.25 -19.90
C ARG A 223 -1.70 -0.06 -18.48
N LEU A 224 -1.65 1.16 -17.97
CA LEU A 224 -2.11 1.44 -16.60
C LEU A 224 -3.63 1.41 -16.50
N VAL A 225 -4.35 1.91 -17.53
CA VAL A 225 -5.81 2.07 -17.49
C VAL A 225 -6.57 0.88 -18.04
N HIS A 226 -5.92 -0.03 -18.75
CA HIS A 226 -6.56 -1.15 -19.40
C HIS A 226 -7.44 -1.97 -18.44
N HIS A 227 -6.98 -2.15 -17.23
CA HIS A 227 -7.73 -2.70 -16.11
C HIS A 227 -7.44 -1.85 -14.87
N ALA A 228 -8.19 -0.75 -14.67
CA ALA A 228 -7.93 0.14 -13.54
C ALA A 228 -9.19 0.82 -13.01
N GLU A 229 -9.22 0.99 -11.68
CA GLU A 229 -10.10 1.96 -11.03
C GLU A 229 -9.39 3.32 -10.99
N ILE A 230 -10.03 4.33 -11.58
CA ILE A 230 -9.47 5.69 -11.65
C ILE A 230 -10.21 6.60 -10.68
N LEU A 231 -9.49 7.11 -9.69
CA LEU A 231 -10.00 8.08 -8.72
C LEU A 231 -9.51 9.49 -9.08
N SER A 232 -10.44 10.37 -9.41
CA SER A 232 -10.14 11.80 -9.62
C SER A 232 -10.46 12.58 -8.35
N LEU A 233 -9.42 13.02 -7.65
CA LEU A 233 -9.54 13.82 -6.44
C LEU A 233 -9.52 15.31 -6.83
N LYS A 234 -10.51 16.06 -6.35
CA LYS A 234 -10.67 17.51 -6.64
C LYS A 234 -10.77 18.26 -5.32
N GLY A 235 -10.55 19.57 -5.35
CA GLY A 235 -10.71 20.46 -4.20
C GLY A 235 -9.39 20.88 -3.58
N ASP A 236 -9.49 21.48 -2.40
CA ASP A 236 -8.39 22.14 -1.72
C ASP A 236 -7.46 21.17 -1.01
N SER A 237 -6.28 21.67 -0.64
CA SER A 237 -5.31 20.90 0.11
C SER A 237 -5.74 20.71 1.57
N TYR A 238 -5.91 19.46 2.01
CA TYR A 238 -6.14 19.12 3.40
C TYR A 238 -5.01 19.61 4.32
N ARG A 239 -3.78 19.69 3.81
CA ARG A 239 -2.61 20.18 4.57
C ARG A 239 -2.69 21.67 4.91
N LEU A 240 -3.52 22.43 4.18
CA LEU A 240 -3.71 23.86 4.33
C LEU A 240 -5.00 24.21 5.06
N ARG A 241 -5.82 23.23 5.41
CA ARG A 241 -7.17 23.40 5.99
C ARG A 241 -7.20 24.33 7.20
N ASP A 242 -6.21 24.21 8.09
CA ASP A 242 -6.16 24.94 9.36
C ASP A 242 -5.03 25.99 9.37
N LYS A 243 -4.43 26.30 8.19
CA LYS A 243 -3.39 27.31 8.08
C LYS A 243 -4.00 28.59 7.53
N ASP A 244 -3.92 29.66 8.30
CA ASP A 244 -4.12 31.02 7.79
C ASP A 244 -2.93 31.34 6.87
N LEU A 245 -3.17 31.29 5.55
CA LEU A 245 -2.14 31.60 4.54
C LEU A 245 -1.89 33.10 4.41
N GLY A 246 -2.45 33.92 5.31
CA GLY A 246 -2.33 35.37 5.29
C GLY A 246 -2.98 35.95 4.01
N SER A 247 -3.90 36.87 4.15
CA SER A 247 -4.31 37.71 3.03
C SER A 247 -3.06 38.43 2.49
N PRO A 248 -2.87 38.55 1.16
CA PRO A 248 -1.78 39.36 0.64
C PRO A 248 -1.91 40.78 1.21
N PRO A 249 -0.79 41.47 1.56
CA PRO A 249 -0.86 42.80 2.07
C PRO A 249 -1.64 43.69 1.09
N PRO A 250 -2.45 44.65 1.56
CA PRO A 250 -3.18 45.54 0.69
C PRO A 250 -2.20 46.22 -0.26
N VAL A 251 -2.49 46.13 -1.56
CA VAL A 251 -1.73 46.85 -2.58
C VAL A 251 -2.09 48.33 -2.38
N ASP A 252 -1.14 49.10 -1.85
CA ASP A 252 -1.26 50.55 -1.80
C ASP A 252 -1.34 51.05 -3.25
N ILE A 253 -2.53 51.38 -3.69
CA ILE A 253 -2.76 52.08 -4.95
C ILE A 253 -2.59 53.56 -4.60
N GLY A 254 -1.32 54.04 -4.64
CA GLY A 254 -1.00 55.45 -4.62
C GLY A 254 -1.22 56.09 -6.02
#